data_d777ffd0c58a45cbf7ef1688ffaaf354
#
_entry.id   d777ffd0c58a45cbf7ef1688ffaaf354
#
_cell.length_a   1.000
_cell.length_b   1.000
_cell.length_c   1.000
_cell.angle_alpha   90.00
_cell.angle_beta   90.00
_cell.angle_gamma   90.00
#
_symmetry.space_group_name_H-M   'P 1'
#
loop_
_entity.id
_entity.type
_entity.pdbx_description
1 polymer ?
#
loop_
_entity_poly.entity_id
_entity_poly.type
_entity_poly.pdbx_seq_one_letter_code
_entity_poly.pdbx_strand_id
1 'polypeptide(L)'
;MSGPNPRGAAVAALVRQEQDGFSNLVLDAELKRQQLEGRDKAFASAIFYTVLEHRGTLDYILCQFLPKGLARLDPQVREILRAALAQARYMQVPVSAAVNEAVKLTRTFKKASASGLVNAVLRKACNYDLETARFRNETQRLMVLGSAGQDVAEFLRTHYPEEALGILTHTADGGCTSLRANCLKMDAAALCEKLLESGVKSAQPGLVPGSVLAKFEGSPAEHPLFKEGCFHVEGQASQLAALCVEAKPGDTVIDLCAAPGGKTLLLAEEMQGQGALYSCDVAEHRVGLIRSAVERMGFAHVTALCNDAT
;
A
#
# COMPACT_ATOMS: atom_id res chain seq x y z
N MET A 1 8.54 -13.17 29.11
CA MET A 1 7.96 -12.86 27.79
C MET A 1 8.79 -11.74 27.20
N SER A 2 9.43 -11.94 26.05
CA SER A 2 10.14 -10.86 25.35
C SER A 2 9.12 -9.78 24.98
N GLY A 3 9.47 -8.50 25.17
CA GLY A 3 8.61 -7.36 24.85
C GLY A 3 8.17 -7.31 23.37
N PRO A 4 7.34 -6.34 23.00
CA PRO A 4 6.82 -6.21 21.65
C PRO A 4 7.96 -6.21 20.63
N ASN A 5 7.82 -7.03 19.57
CA ASN A 5 8.86 -7.18 18.54
C ASN A 5 8.31 -6.82 17.17
N PRO A 6 8.48 -5.57 16.71
CA PRO A 6 7.91 -5.11 15.44
C PRO A 6 8.41 -5.91 14.23
N ARG A 7 9.67 -6.34 14.23
CA ARG A 7 10.21 -7.19 13.14
C ARG A 7 9.58 -8.58 13.14
N GLY A 8 9.37 -9.14 14.32
CA GLY A 8 8.68 -10.44 14.49
C GLY A 8 7.22 -10.36 14.04
N ALA A 9 6.52 -9.26 14.34
CA ALA A 9 5.16 -9.01 13.89
C ALA A 9 5.08 -8.93 12.36
N ALA A 10 5.97 -8.16 11.73
CA ALA A 10 6.03 -8.06 10.27
C ALA A 10 6.26 -9.43 9.59
N VAL A 11 7.22 -10.22 10.10
CA VAL A 11 7.49 -11.57 9.58
C VAL A 11 6.28 -12.49 9.75
N ALA A 12 5.62 -12.48 10.91
CA ALA A 12 4.43 -13.29 11.15
C ALA A 12 3.27 -12.89 10.21
N ALA A 13 3.08 -11.59 10.00
CA ALA A 13 2.08 -11.08 9.05
C ALA A 13 2.39 -11.50 7.61
N LEU A 14 3.66 -11.42 7.16
CA LEU A 14 4.09 -11.87 5.84
C LEU A 14 3.84 -13.36 5.60
N VAL A 15 4.14 -14.21 6.59
CA VAL A 15 3.87 -15.65 6.51
C VAL A 15 2.37 -15.93 6.37
N ARG A 16 1.52 -15.21 7.10
CA ARG A 16 0.05 -15.35 6.99
C ARG A 16 -0.48 -14.82 5.66
N GLN A 17 0.08 -13.71 5.18
CA GLN A 17 -0.34 -13.11 3.91
C GLN A 17 -0.14 -14.07 2.72
N GLU A 18 0.89 -14.89 2.73
CA GLU A 18 1.07 -15.92 1.69
C GLU A 18 -0.02 -17.00 1.69
N GLN A 19 -0.73 -17.20 2.81
CA GLN A 19 -1.80 -18.19 2.95
C GLN A 19 -3.18 -17.60 2.68
N ASP A 20 -3.47 -16.41 3.22
CA ASP A 20 -4.83 -15.84 3.33
C ASP A 20 -5.10 -14.65 2.39
N GLY A 21 -4.09 -14.10 1.71
CA GLY A 21 -4.23 -13.15 0.58
C GLY A 21 -4.53 -11.68 0.89
N PHE A 22 -5.21 -11.31 1.97
CA PHE A 22 -5.59 -9.93 2.26
C PHE A 22 -4.58 -9.21 3.17
N SER A 23 -3.65 -8.48 2.57
CA SER A 23 -2.49 -7.90 3.26
C SER A 23 -2.83 -6.95 4.42
N ASN A 24 -3.79 -6.04 4.26
CA ASN A 24 -4.18 -5.09 5.30
C ASN A 24 -4.81 -5.76 6.53
N LEU A 25 -5.71 -6.73 6.32
CA LEU A 25 -6.38 -7.44 7.41
C LEU A 25 -5.42 -8.30 8.22
N VAL A 26 -4.51 -8.99 7.52
CA VAL A 26 -3.50 -9.84 8.16
C VAL A 26 -2.53 -9.01 9.00
N LEU A 27 -2.08 -7.87 8.47
CA LEU A 27 -1.19 -6.98 9.19
C LEU A 27 -1.86 -6.41 10.45
N ASP A 28 -3.07 -5.85 10.31
CA ASP A 28 -3.82 -5.29 11.44
C ASP A 28 -4.08 -6.30 12.55
N ALA A 29 -4.44 -7.54 12.19
CA ALA A 29 -4.66 -8.61 13.15
C ALA A 29 -3.38 -8.94 13.92
N GLU A 30 -2.23 -8.96 13.23
CA GLU A 30 -0.94 -9.28 13.87
C GLU A 30 -0.45 -8.14 14.77
N LEU A 31 -0.61 -6.87 14.34
CA LEU A 31 -0.28 -5.70 15.14
C LEU A 31 -1.10 -5.64 16.44
N LYS A 32 -2.41 -5.90 16.34
CA LYS A 32 -3.31 -5.99 17.51
C LYS A 32 -2.92 -7.15 18.43
N ARG A 33 -2.62 -8.32 17.87
CA ARG A 33 -2.21 -9.51 18.64
C ARG A 33 -0.96 -9.26 19.47
N GLN A 34 0.00 -8.50 18.93
CA GLN A 34 1.25 -8.16 19.62
C GLN A 34 1.18 -6.84 20.39
N GLN A 35 0.02 -6.17 20.41
CA GLN A 35 -0.20 -4.90 21.11
C GLN A 35 0.82 -3.83 20.71
N LEU A 36 1.15 -3.78 19.41
CA LEU A 36 2.10 -2.78 18.90
C LEU A 36 1.40 -1.45 18.69
N GLU A 37 2.02 -0.38 19.20
CA GLU A 37 1.51 0.99 19.10
C GLU A 37 2.61 1.95 18.63
N GLY A 38 2.23 3.16 18.26
CA GLY A 38 3.12 4.25 17.94
C GLY A 38 4.20 3.87 16.92
N ARG A 39 5.47 4.10 17.26
CA ARG A 39 6.63 3.86 16.39
C ARG A 39 6.83 2.40 16.03
N ASP A 40 6.55 1.48 16.96
CA ASP A 40 6.73 0.04 16.71
C ASP A 40 5.69 -0.48 15.73
N LYS A 41 4.43 -0.02 15.82
CA LYS A 41 3.39 -0.29 14.83
C LYS A 41 3.78 0.25 13.45
N ALA A 42 4.22 1.50 13.37
CA ALA A 42 4.65 2.12 12.12
C ALA A 42 5.83 1.37 11.49
N PHE A 43 6.81 0.98 12.28
CA PHE A 43 7.98 0.25 11.80
C PHE A 43 7.65 -1.16 11.31
N ALA A 44 6.80 -1.91 12.01
CA ALA A 44 6.32 -3.20 11.56
C ALA A 44 5.56 -3.11 10.24
N SER A 45 4.67 -2.10 10.11
CA SER A 45 3.92 -1.84 8.89
C SER A 45 4.85 -1.47 7.73
N ALA A 46 5.85 -0.63 7.98
CA ALA A 46 6.84 -0.25 6.97
C ALA A 46 7.61 -1.47 6.44
N ILE A 47 8.09 -2.36 7.33
CA ILE A 47 8.75 -3.61 6.91
C ILE A 47 7.82 -4.45 6.04
N PHE A 48 6.58 -4.64 6.48
CA PHE A 48 5.59 -5.48 5.80
C PHE A 48 5.33 -4.99 4.37
N TYR A 49 5.00 -3.71 4.21
CA TYR A 49 4.70 -3.14 2.89
C TYR A 49 5.94 -3.04 2.00
N THR A 50 7.12 -2.70 2.54
CA THR A 50 8.37 -2.70 1.77
C THR A 50 8.71 -4.09 1.21
N VAL A 51 8.45 -5.15 1.98
CA VAL A 51 8.64 -6.52 1.47
C VAL A 51 7.64 -6.85 0.35
N LEU A 52 6.38 -6.48 0.48
CA LEU A 52 5.37 -6.72 -0.56
C LEU A 52 5.69 -5.95 -1.84
N GLU A 53 6.04 -4.68 -1.72
CA GLU A 53 6.38 -3.79 -2.83
C GLU A 53 7.60 -4.30 -3.62
N HIS A 54 8.64 -4.75 -2.92
CA HIS A 54 9.90 -5.16 -3.54
C HIS A 54 10.11 -6.67 -3.59
N ARG A 55 9.05 -7.47 -3.43
CA ARG A 55 9.14 -8.95 -3.32
C ARG A 55 9.93 -9.58 -4.48
N GLY A 56 9.65 -9.17 -5.72
CA GLY A 56 10.33 -9.69 -6.91
C GLY A 56 11.83 -9.43 -6.91
N THR A 57 12.22 -8.20 -6.56
CA THR A 57 13.64 -7.80 -6.43
C THR A 57 14.33 -8.55 -5.31
N LEU A 58 13.70 -8.63 -4.13
CA LEU A 58 14.25 -9.33 -2.98
C LEU A 58 14.49 -10.81 -3.27
N ASP A 59 13.52 -11.46 -3.89
CA ASP A 59 13.59 -12.88 -4.26
C ASP A 59 14.68 -13.15 -5.27
N TYR A 60 14.81 -12.30 -6.29
CA TYR A 60 15.88 -12.40 -7.26
C TYR A 60 17.26 -12.34 -6.61
N ILE A 61 17.49 -11.37 -5.73
CA ILE A 61 18.77 -11.20 -5.02
C ILE A 61 19.05 -12.41 -4.11
N LEU A 62 18.08 -12.83 -3.32
CA LEU A 62 18.24 -13.95 -2.40
C LEU A 62 18.54 -15.27 -3.15
N CYS A 63 17.91 -15.48 -4.30
CA CYS A 63 18.13 -16.66 -5.13
C CYS A 63 19.56 -16.76 -5.68
N GLN A 64 20.32 -15.65 -5.81
CA GLN A 64 21.73 -15.70 -6.21
C GLN A 64 22.60 -16.44 -5.16
N PHE A 65 22.16 -16.51 -3.91
CA PHE A 65 22.89 -17.09 -2.78
C PHE A 65 22.21 -18.34 -2.18
N LEU A 66 21.13 -18.80 -2.80
CA LEU A 66 20.34 -19.96 -2.38
C LEU A 66 20.30 -21.02 -3.48
N PRO A 67 21.23 -22.00 -3.51
CA PRO A 67 21.32 -22.98 -4.62
C PRO A 67 20.05 -23.80 -4.84
N LYS A 68 19.24 -23.99 -3.78
CA LYS A 68 17.97 -24.75 -3.84
C LYS A 68 16.75 -23.84 -4.01
N GLY A 69 16.95 -22.50 -4.14
CA GLY A 69 15.90 -21.49 -4.27
C GLY A 69 15.13 -21.23 -2.96
N LEU A 70 14.36 -20.15 -2.95
CA LEU A 70 13.56 -19.70 -1.81
C LEU A 70 12.38 -20.62 -1.48
N ALA A 71 11.77 -21.23 -2.49
CA ALA A 71 10.57 -22.07 -2.33
C ALA A 71 10.79 -23.29 -1.43
N ARG A 72 12.05 -23.75 -1.28
CA ARG A 72 12.39 -24.87 -0.41
C ARG A 72 12.69 -24.49 1.04
N LEU A 73 12.71 -23.21 1.34
CA LEU A 73 12.89 -22.74 2.71
C LEU A 73 11.56 -22.80 3.47
N ASP A 74 11.71 -23.02 4.78
CA ASP A 74 10.60 -22.83 5.70
C ASP A 74 10.03 -21.39 5.55
N PRO A 75 8.69 -21.22 5.52
CA PRO A 75 8.07 -19.91 5.31
C PRO A 75 8.60 -18.83 6.24
N GLN A 76 8.78 -19.13 7.54
CA GLN A 76 9.31 -18.15 8.48
C GLN A 76 10.74 -17.73 8.13
N VAL A 77 11.60 -18.69 7.71
CA VAL A 77 12.98 -18.40 7.32
C VAL A 77 13.02 -17.54 6.05
N ARG A 78 12.17 -17.84 5.09
CA ARG A 78 12.03 -17.07 3.85
C ARG A 78 11.64 -15.62 4.13
N GLU A 79 10.61 -15.40 4.97
CA GLU A 79 10.17 -14.06 5.30
C GLU A 79 11.17 -13.30 6.20
N ILE A 80 11.91 -13.98 7.06
CA ILE A 80 13.03 -13.36 7.79
C ILE A 80 14.09 -12.82 6.81
N LEU A 81 14.45 -13.59 5.78
CA LEU A 81 15.42 -13.17 4.77
C LEU A 81 14.92 -11.96 3.99
N ARG A 82 13.67 -12.01 3.50
CA ARG A 82 13.02 -10.89 2.78
C ARG A 82 12.97 -9.63 3.63
N ALA A 83 12.47 -9.73 4.87
CA ALA A 83 12.33 -8.61 5.78
C ALA A 83 13.68 -7.96 6.16
N ALA A 84 14.73 -8.77 6.37
CA ALA A 84 16.04 -8.23 6.69
C ALA A 84 16.68 -7.54 5.47
N LEU A 85 16.59 -8.14 4.29
CA LEU A 85 17.11 -7.55 3.06
C LEU A 85 16.37 -6.25 2.70
N ALA A 86 15.03 -6.22 2.85
CA ALA A 86 14.23 -5.02 2.66
C ALA A 86 14.65 -3.87 3.58
N GLN A 87 14.86 -4.16 4.88
CA GLN A 87 15.33 -3.16 5.84
C GLN A 87 16.69 -2.58 5.45
N ALA A 88 17.64 -3.43 5.01
CA ALA A 88 18.98 -2.98 4.65
C ALA A 88 18.99 -2.17 3.34
N ARG A 89 18.16 -2.51 2.34
CA ARG A 89 18.17 -1.86 1.03
C ARG A 89 17.30 -0.62 0.93
N TYR A 90 16.11 -0.65 1.54
CA TYR A 90 15.07 0.36 1.31
C TYR A 90 14.73 1.20 2.56
N MET A 91 15.09 0.73 3.76
CA MET A 91 14.70 1.40 5.00
C MET A 91 15.88 2.02 5.76
N GLN A 92 17.05 2.13 5.14
CA GLN A 92 18.28 2.72 5.72
C GLN A 92 18.69 2.07 7.07
N VAL A 93 18.32 0.82 7.31
CA VAL A 93 18.78 0.08 8.48
C VAL A 93 20.19 -0.43 8.20
N PRO A 94 21.17 -0.20 9.11
CA PRO A 94 22.52 -0.71 8.93
C PRO A 94 22.55 -2.22 8.71
N VAL A 95 23.30 -2.70 7.72
CA VAL A 95 23.36 -4.12 7.33
C VAL A 95 23.66 -5.02 8.53
N SER A 96 24.62 -4.62 9.38
CA SER A 96 24.96 -5.39 10.59
C SER A 96 23.77 -5.55 11.55
N ALA A 97 22.98 -4.49 11.72
CA ALA A 97 21.78 -4.52 12.56
C ALA A 97 20.69 -5.40 11.94
N ALA A 98 20.41 -5.26 10.65
CA ALA A 98 19.42 -6.08 9.95
C ALA A 98 19.77 -7.58 10.03
N VAL A 99 21.03 -7.95 9.79
CA VAL A 99 21.53 -9.34 9.87
C VAL A 99 21.43 -9.89 11.29
N ASN A 100 21.88 -9.12 12.30
CA ASN A 100 21.84 -9.57 13.69
C ASN A 100 20.40 -9.80 14.17
N GLU A 101 19.48 -8.89 13.85
CA GLU A 101 18.06 -9.06 14.21
C GLU A 101 17.42 -10.24 13.46
N ALA A 102 17.75 -10.46 12.19
CA ALA A 102 17.30 -11.64 11.44
C ALA A 102 17.73 -12.95 12.10
N VAL A 103 19.00 -13.04 12.55
CA VAL A 103 19.51 -14.21 13.28
C VAL A 103 18.78 -14.42 14.61
N LYS A 104 18.44 -13.34 15.34
CA LYS A 104 17.62 -13.45 16.56
C LYS A 104 16.21 -13.95 16.24
N LEU A 105 15.60 -13.48 15.16
CA LEU A 105 14.26 -13.91 14.72
C LEU A 105 14.22 -15.42 14.41
N THR A 106 15.27 -16.02 13.87
CA THR A 106 15.28 -17.49 13.67
C THR A 106 15.03 -18.26 14.97
N ARG A 107 15.57 -17.75 16.09
CA ARG A 107 15.35 -18.37 17.42
C ARG A 107 13.93 -18.09 17.92
N THR A 108 13.44 -16.88 17.75
CA THR A 108 12.06 -16.48 18.11
C THR A 108 11.03 -17.36 17.42
N PHE A 109 11.25 -17.66 16.14
CA PHE A 109 10.37 -18.53 15.34
C PHE A 109 10.71 -20.04 15.47
N LYS A 110 11.54 -20.44 16.44
CA LYS A 110 11.97 -21.83 16.67
C LYS A 110 12.66 -22.48 15.46
N LYS A 111 13.37 -21.67 14.67
CA LYS A 111 14.15 -22.08 13.49
C LYS A 111 15.65 -21.84 13.70
N ALA A 112 16.16 -22.08 14.89
CA ALA A 112 17.55 -21.81 15.28
C ALA A 112 18.58 -22.50 14.39
N SER A 113 18.27 -23.67 13.83
CA SER A 113 19.13 -24.39 12.88
C SER A 113 19.40 -23.61 11.59
N ALA A 114 18.51 -22.68 11.22
CA ALA A 114 18.68 -21.83 10.04
C ALA A 114 19.55 -20.59 10.28
N SER A 115 19.98 -20.31 11.52
CA SER A 115 20.72 -19.09 11.88
C SER A 115 22.00 -18.89 11.05
N GLY A 116 22.76 -19.98 10.83
CA GLY A 116 23.97 -19.94 10.00
C GLY A 116 23.67 -19.60 8.54
N LEU A 117 22.64 -20.22 7.97
CA LEU A 117 22.19 -19.94 6.60
C LEU A 117 21.73 -18.49 6.45
N VAL A 118 20.89 -17.99 7.35
CA VAL A 118 20.38 -16.61 7.33
C VAL A 118 21.52 -15.61 7.40
N ASN A 119 22.47 -15.79 8.31
CA ASN A 119 23.63 -14.92 8.41
C ASN A 119 24.49 -14.92 7.12
N ALA A 120 24.81 -16.11 6.59
CA ALA A 120 25.65 -16.26 5.40
C ALA A 120 25.01 -15.67 4.14
N VAL A 121 23.72 -15.91 3.93
CA VAL A 121 22.96 -15.38 2.78
C VAL A 121 22.83 -13.86 2.86
N LEU A 122 22.40 -13.32 3.99
CA LEU A 122 22.18 -11.88 4.14
C LEU A 122 23.46 -11.06 4.00
N ARG A 123 24.59 -11.52 4.53
CA ARG A 123 25.89 -10.83 4.36
C ARG A 123 26.27 -10.62 2.89
N LYS A 124 25.90 -11.55 2.02
CA LYS A 124 26.13 -11.47 0.57
C LYS A 124 25.03 -10.67 -0.13
N ALA A 125 23.78 -10.99 0.18
CA ALA A 125 22.61 -10.39 -0.46
C ALA A 125 22.49 -8.88 -0.23
N CYS A 126 22.82 -8.37 0.97
CA CYS A 126 22.77 -6.94 1.27
C CYS A 126 23.80 -6.12 0.45
N ASN A 127 24.88 -6.75 0.02
CA ASN A 127 25.91 -6.11 -0.80
C ASN A 127 25.80 -6.44 -2.29
N TYR A 128 24.70 -7.10 -2.71
CA TYR A 128 24.47 -7.42 -4.11
C TYR A 128 24.14 -6.17 -4.92
N ASP A 129 24.90 -5.95 -5.98
CA ASP A 129 24.71 -4.84 -6.90
C ASP A 129 23.78 -5.25 -8.04
N LEU A 130 22.61 -4.60 -8.11
CA LEU A 130 21.64 -4.84 -9.19
C LEU A 130 22.09 -4.23 -10.54
N GLU A 131 22.99 -3.27 -10.56
CA GLU A 131 23.51 -2.70 -11.81
C GLU A 131 24.36 -3.71 -12.55
N THR A 132 25.00 -4.62 -11.83
CA THR A 132 25.80 -5.72 -12.40
C THR A 132 24.99 -6.98 -12.71
N ALA A 133 23.68 -6.96 -12.41
CA ALA A 133 22.81 -8.12 -12.58
C ALA A 133 22.63 -8.49 -14.07
N ARG A 134 22.66 -9.79 -14.34
CA ARG A 134 22.40 -10.31 -15.69
C ARG A 134 20.99 -10.88 -15.76
N PHE A 135 20.16 -10.28 -16.60
CA PHE A 135 18.80 -10.73 -16.85
C PHE A 135 18.75 -11.56 -18.15
N ARG A 136 17.89 -12.57 -18.20
CA ARG A 136 17.71 -13.43 -19.37
C ARG A 136 17.12 -12.67 -20.56
N ASN A 137 16.22 -11.73 -20.26
CA ASN A 137 15.54 -10.88 -21.24
C ASN A 137 14.98 -9.63 -20.53
N GLU A 138 14.41 -8.71 -21.33
CA GLU A 138 13.85 -7.46 -20.83
C GLU A 138 12.65 -7.68 -19.89
N THR A 139 11.79 -8.69 -20.17
CA THR A 139 10.68 -9.03 -19.27
C THR A 139 11.20 -9.36 -17.87
N GLN A 140 12.22 -10.21 -17.75
CA GLN A 140 12.82 -10.52 -16.45
C GLN A 140 13.44 -9.28 -15.79
N ARG A 141 14.08 -8.41 -16.59
CA ARG A 141 14.63 -7.15 -16.07
C ARG A 141 13.54 -6.28 -15.45
N LEU A 142 12.41 -6.10 -16.13
CA LEU A 142 11.25 -5.37 -15.63
C LEU A 142 10.65 -6.02 -14.38
N MET A 143 10.48 -7.35 -14.38
CA MET A 143 9.99 -8.10 -13.22
C MET A 143 10.88 -7.91 -11.98
N VAL A 144 12.19 -7.88 -12.15
CA VAL A 144 13.13 -7.75 -11.03
C VAL A 144 13.27 -6.31 -10.57
N LEU A 145 13.52 -5.37 -11.49
CA LEU A 145 13.76 -3.97 -11.12
C LEU A 145 12.47 -3.25 -10.69
N GLY A 146 11.33 -3.60 -11.30
CA GLY A 146 10.02 -3.04 -10.97
C GLY A 146 9.21 -3.90 -9.98
N SER A 147 9.75 -5.03 -9.53
CA SER A 147 9.05 -6.00 -8.66
C SER A 147 7.64 -6.39 -9.17
N ALA A 148 7.48 -6.47 -10.48
CA ALA A 148 6.21 -6.70 -11.15
C ALA A 148 5.96 -8.18 -11.47
N GLY A 149 4.69 -8.57 -11.59
CA GLY A 149 4.31 -9.87 -12.14
C GLY A 149 4.67 -9.98 -13.64
N GLN A 150 4.80 -11.21 -14.13
CA GLN A 150 5.19 -11.47 -15.51
C GLN A 150 4.22 -10.81 -16.51
N ASP A 151 2.93 -10.98 -16.32
CA ASP A 151 1.90 -10.44 -17.23
C ASP A 151 1.96 -8.92 -17.34
N VAL A 152 2.17 -8.23 -16.21
CA VAL A 152 2.32 -6.77 -16.19
C VAL A 152 3.61 -6.35 -16.88
N ALA A 153 4.71 -7.04 -16.62
CA ALA A 153 6.00 -6.75 -17.26
C ALA A 153 5.96 -6.97 -18.79
N GLU A 154 5.29 -8.03 -19.25
CA GLU A 154 5.11 -8.31 -20.68
C GLU A 154 4.19 -7.29 -21.35
N PHE A 155 3.09 -6.92 -20.70
CA PHE A 155 2.19 -5.88 -21.18
C PHE A 155 2.93 -4.56 -21.36
N LEU A 156 3.63 -4.10 -20.32
CA LEU A 156 4.35 -2.83 -20.37
C LEU A 156 5.48 -2.85 -21.40
N ARG A 157 6.24 -3.94 -21.47
CA ARG A 157 7.28 -4.10 -22.50
C ARG A 157 6.72 -4.02 -23.93
N THR A 158 5.51 -4.50 -24.12
CA THR A 158 4.88 -4.55 -25.46
C THR A 158 4.27 -3.20 -25.85
N HIS A 159 3.61 -2.51 -24.92
CA HIS A 159 2.83 -1.31 -25.21
C HIS A 159 3.54 0.00 -24.83
N TYR A 160 4.52 -0.06 -23.91
CA TYR A 160 5.24 1.09 -23.39
C TYR A 160 6.74 0.78 -23.19
N PRO A 161 7.46 0.32 -24.25
CA PRO A 161 8.80 -0.24 -24.12
C PRO A 161 9.83 0.73 -23.53
N GLU A 162 9.73 2.02 -23.82
CA GLU A 162 10.65 3.05 -23.34
C GLU A 162 10.33 3.49 -21.91
N GLU A 163 9.06 3.52 -21.56
CA GLU A 163 8.56 4.00 -20.26
C GLU A 163 8.37 2.87 -19.24
N ALA A 164 8.40 1.61 -19.65
CA ALA A 164 8.01 0.44 -18.84
C ALA A 164 8.68 0.42 -17.46
N LEU A 165 10.00 0.63 -17.41
CA LEU A 165 10.73 0.66 -16.13
C LEU A 165 10.36 1.88 -15.31
N GLY A 166 10.25 3.04 -15.94
CA GLY A 166 9.84 4.27 -15.28
C GLY A 166 8.46 4.15 -14.63
N ILE A 167 7.49 3.54 -15.34
CA ILE A 167 6.15 3.26 -14.82
C ILE A 167 6.21 2.36 -13.59
N LEU A 168 7.01 1.27 -13.65
CA LEU A 168 7.11 0.30 -12.56
C LEU A 168 7.87 0.81 -11.33
N THR A 169 8.81 1.70 -11.53
CA THR A 169 9.66 2.24 -10.46
C THR A 169 9.23 3.63 -9.98
N HIS A 170 8.19 4.20 -10.62
CA HIS A 170 7.66 5.49 -10.21
C HIS A 170 7.10 5.40 -8.79
N THR A 171 7.76 6.08 -7.88
CA THR A 171 7.20 6.29 -6.54
C THR A 171 6.29 7.50 -6.62
N ALA A 172 4.99 7.26 -6.54
CA ALA A 172 4.01 8.32 -6.58
C ALA A 172 4.34 9.40 -5.53
N ASP A 173 4.44 10.64 -6.01
CA ASP A 173 4.26 11.84 -5.21
C ASP A 173 5.24 12.06 -4.03
N GLY A 174 6.45 11.49 -4.07
CA GLY A 174 7.49 11.79 -3.05
C GLY A 174 7.07 11.47 -1.60
N GLY A 175 6.19 10.48 -1.40
CA GLY A 175 5.64 10.10 -0.11
C GLY A 175 4.47 10.99 0.36
N CYS A 176 3.85 11.74 -0.55
CA CYS A 176 2.59 12.43 -0.28
C CYS A 176 1.41 11.46 -0.38
N THR A 177 0.38 11.73 0.39
CA THR A 177 -0.93 11.08 0.26
C THR A 177 -1.78 11.86 -0.72
N SER A 178 -2.39 11.19 -1.70
CA SER A 178 -3.36 11.79 -2.60
C SER A 178 -4.73 11.85 -1.92
N LEU A 179 -5.32 13.02 -1.94
CA LEU A 179 -6.62 13.34 -1.36
C LEU A 179 -7.55 13.87 -2.45
N ARG A 180 -8.85 13.73 -2.24
CA ARG A 180 -9.91 14.46 -2.95
C ARG A 180 -10.55 15.44 -1.98
N ALA A 181 -10.58 16.72 -2.34
CA ALA A 181 -11.35 17.73 -1.61
C ALA A 181 -12.85 17.45 -1.77
N ASN A 182 -13.64 17.73 -0.74
CA ASN A 182 -15.08 17.80 -0.87
C ASN A 182 -15.45 19.19 -1.41
N CYS A 183 -15.54 19.32 -2.73
CA CYS A 183 -15.73 20.62 -3.38
C CYS A 183 -17.10 21.28 -3.08
N LEU A 184 -18.04 20.53 -2.47
CA LEU A 184 -19.27 21.11 -1.92
C LEU A 184 -19.03 21.86 -0.59
N LYS A 185 -17.87 21.63 0.09
CA LYS A 185 -17.49 22.31 1.33
C LYS A 185 -16.36 23.31 1.10
N MET A 186 -15.34 22.92 0.34
CA MET A 186 -14.19 23.76 0.01
C MET A 186 -13.46 23.23 -1.22
N ASP A 187 -12.86 24.08 -2.00
CA ASP A 187 -12.03 23.68 -3.12
C ASP A 187 -10.64 23.17 -2.70
N ALA A 188 -9.87 22.65 -3.67
CA ALA A 188 -8.55 22.10 -3.40
C ALA A 188 -7.55 23.13 -2.87
N ALA A 189 -7.65 24.39 -3.29
CA ALA A 189 -6.75 25.46 -2.84
C ALA A 189 -7.01 25.80 -1.36
N ALA A 190 -8.28 26.01 -0.98
CA ALA A 190 -8.67 26.25 0.40
C ALA A 190 -8.35 25.04 1.31
N LEU A 191 -8.48 23.80 0.80
CA LEU A 191 -8.06 22.62 1.55
C LEU A 191 -6.55 22.62 1.79
N CYS A 192 -5.72 22.96 0.79
CA CYS A 192 -4.28 23.07 0.95
C CYS A 192 -3.89 24.06 2.05
N GLU A 193 -4.48 25.26 2.01
CA GLU A 193 -4.22 26.30 3.01
C GLU A 193 -4.55 25.82 4.42
N LYS A 194 -5.74 25.24 4.63
CA LYS A 194 -6.15 24.70 5.96
C LYS A 194 -5.29 23.53 6.43
N LEU A 195 -4.84 22.67 5.54
CA LEU A 195 -3.93 21.59 5.89
C LEU A 195 -2.58 22.14 6.36
N LEU A 196 -2.03 23.13 5.67
CA LEU A 196 -0.78 23.78 6.07
C LEU A 196 -0.92 24.52 7.41
N GLU A 197 -2.00 25.27 7.62
CA GLU A 197 -2.31 25.94 8.86
C GLU A 197 -2.43 24.97 10.05
N SER A 198 -2.91 23.75 9.80
CA SER A 198 -3.03 22.69 10.81
C SER A 198 -1.73 21.93 11.08
N GLY A 199 -0.63 22.29 10.44
CA GLY A 199 0.70 21.72 10.67
C GLY A 199 1.04 20.50 9.77
N VAL A 200 0.29 20.26 8.69
CA VAL A 200 0.66 19.27 7.68
C VAL A 200 1.92 19.76 6.94
N LYS A 201 2.92 18.89 6.76
CA LYS A 201 4.25 19.26 6.25
C LYS A 201 4.24 19.93 4.88
N SER A 202 3.39 19.44 4.00
CA SER A 202 3.17 20.03 2.67
C SER A 202 1.77 19.67 2.20
N ALA A 203 1.16 20.58 1.47
CA ALA A 203 -0.10 20.38 0.75
C ALA A 203 -0.08 21.23 -0.50
N GLN A 204 -0.42 20.64 -1.64
CA GLN A 204 -0.47 21.31 -2.94
C GLN A 204 -1.55 20.69 -3.81
N PRO A 205 -2.16 21.42 -4.74
CA PRO A 205 -3.07 20.84 -5.73
C PRO A 205 -2.36 19.72 -6.53
N GLY A 206 -3.11 18.65 -6.82
CA GLY A 206 -2.65 17.58 -7.69
C GLY A 206 -2.92 17.87 -9.17
N LEU A 207 -2.67 16.88 -10.02
CA LEU A 207 -2.90 16.99 -11.48
C LEU A 207 -4.38 16.90 -11.86
N VAL A 208 -5.18 16.19 -11.07
CA VAL A 208 -6.62 16.02 -11.30
C VAL A 208 -7.37 17.16 -10.60
N PRO A 209 -8.31 17.84 -11.26
CA PRO A 209 -9.11 18.89 -10.61
C PRO A 209 -9.74 18.39 -9.30
N GLY A 210 -9.63 19.17 -8.23
CA GLY A 210 -10.11 18.79 -6.89
C GLY A 210 -9.18 17.87 -6.11
N SER A 211 -8.09 17.37 -6.71
CA SER A 211 -7.11 16.56 -5.99
C SER A 211 -6.11 17.41 -5.22
N VAL A 212 -5.62 16.88 -4.10
CA VAL A 212 -4.58 17.49 -3.26
C VAL A 212 -3.53 16.42 -2.93
N LEU A 213 -2.27 16.79 -3.00
CA LEU A 213 -1.13 16.00 -2.54
C LEU A 213 -0.64 16.56 -1.22
N ALA A 214 -0.72 15.78 -0.15
CA ALA A 214 -0.37 16.24 1.19
C ALA A 214 0.53 15.23 1.94
N LYS A 215 1.49 15.73 2.71
CA LYS A 215 2.43 14.92 3.48
C LYS A 215 2.12 14.99 4.97
N PHE A 216 1.45 13.96 5.48
CA PHE A 216 1.11 13.81 6.89
C PHE A 216 2.23 13.16 7.69
N GLU A 217 2.31 13.46 8.99
CA GLU A 217 3.16 12.72 9.95
C GLU A 217 2.48 11.48 10.54
N GLY A 218 1.19 11.30 10.29
CA GLY A 218 0.38 10.19 10.77
C GLY A 218 -0.70 9.81 9.77
N SER A 219 -1.75 9.14 10.25
CA SER A 219 -2.88 8.78 9.40
C SER A 219 -3.71 10.00 9.03
N PRO A 220 -3.97 10.26 7.73
CA PRO A 220 -4.90 11.31 7.31
C PRO A 220 -6.29 11.18 7.93
N ALA A 221 -6.71 9.95 8.26
CA ALA A 221 -8.02 9.67 8.88
C ALA A 221 -8.15 10.21 10.32
N GLU A 222 -7.04 10.51 10.98
CA GLU A 222 -7.05 11.11 12.32
C GLU A 222 -7.18 12.64 12.29
N HIS A 223 -6.98 13.24 11.12
CA HIS A 223 -7.01 14.69 10.95
C HIS A 223 -8.42 15.26 11.13
N PRO A 224 -8.59 16.43 11.82
CA PRO A 224 -9.89 17.05 12.03
C PRO A 224 -10.68 17.26 10.73
N LEU A 225 -10.07 17.83 9.70
CA LEU A 225 -10.71 18.06 8.40
C LEU A 225 -11.20 16.78 7.71
N PHE A 226 -10.55 15.62 7.96
CA PHE A 226 -11.06 14.34 7.49
C PHE A 226 -12.35 13.95 8.23
N LYS A 227 -12.36 14.10 9.56
CA LYS A 227 -13.53 13.80 10.39
C LYS A 227 -14.72 14.69 10.06
N GLU A 228 -14.45 15.93 9.71
CA GLU A 228 -15.44 16.92 9.25
C GLU A 228 -15.91 16.67 7.81
N GLY A 229 -15.32 15.68 7.10
CA GLY A 229 -15.70 15.35 5.73
C GLY A 229 -15.28 16.41 4.70
N CYS A 230 -14.21 17.16 4.98
CA CYS A 230 -13.65 18.13 4.03
C CYS A 230 -12.85 17.47 2.91
N PHE A 231 -12.38 16.25 3.13
CA PHE A 231 -11.66 15.43 2.12
C PHE A 231 -11.80 13.94 2.38
N HIS A 232 -11.45 13.14 1.37
CA HIS A 232 -11.19 11.72 1.51
C HIS A 232 -9.86 11.34 0.85
N VAL A 233 -9.34 10.16 1.19
CA VAL A 233 -8.09 9.64 0.60
C VAL A 233 -8.44 8.87 -0.66
N GLU A 234 -7.92 9.32 -1.79
CA GLU A 234 -8.13 8.66 -3.08
C GLU A 234 -6.99 9.00 -4.04
N GLY A 235 -6.43 7.98 -4.70
CA GLY A 235 -5.39 8.16 -5.71
C GLY A 235 -5.89 8.91 -6.95
N GLN A 236 -5.06 9.77 -7.54
CA GLN A 236 -5.44 10.62 -8.67
C GLN A 236 -5.94 9.82 -9.89
N ALA A 237 -5.35 8.65 -10.17
CA ALA A 237 -5.83 7.76 -11.25
C ALA A 237 -7.26 7.25 -10.99
N SER A 238 -7.60 6.94 -9.73
CA SER A 238 -8.97 6.55 -9.34
C SER A 238 -9.95 7.71 -9.49
N GLN A 239 -9.54 8.92 -9.07
CA GLN A 239 -10.32 10.14 -9.27
C GLN A 239 -10.59 10.41 -10.76
N LEU A 240 -9.55 10.28 -11.60
CA LEU A 240 -9.69 10.47 -13.05
C LEU A 240 -10.68 9.46 -13.64
N ALA A 241 -10.61 8.19 -13.24
CA ALA A 241 -11.55 7.17 -13.70
C ALA A 241 -13.01 7.48 -13.30
N ALA A 242 -13.25 8.02 -12.10
CA ALA A 242 -14.57 8.46 -11.69
C ALA A 242 -15.06 9.69 -12.49
N LEU A 243 -14.19 10.65 -12.75
CA LEU A 243 -14.52 11.82 -13.56
C LEU A 243 -14.90 11.46 -15.02
N CYS A 244 -14.33 10.37 -15.57
CA CYS A 244 -14.70 9.89 -16.91
C CYS A 244 -16.15 9.39 -17.02
N VAL A 245 -16.86 9.22 -15.91
CA VAL A 245 -18.29 8.89 -15.90
C VAL A 245 -19.12 10.12 -16.31
N GLU A 246 -18.58 11.33 -16.10
CA GLU A 246 -19.25 12.62 -16.40
C GLU A 246 -20.63 12.74 -15.74
N ALA A 247 -20.75 12.26 -14.48
CA ALA A 247 -21.99 12.34 -13.72
C ALA A 247 -22.43 13.79 -13.51
N LYS A 248 -23.73 14.04 -13.65
CA LYS A 248 -24.32 15.39 -13.58
C LYS A 248 -25.44 15.45 -12.54
N PRO A 249 -25.73 16.66 -12.03
CA PRO A 249 -26.91 16.87 -11.18
C PRO A 249 -28.20 16.34 -11.82
N GLY A 250 -28.92 15.49 -11.07
CA GLY A 250 -30.17 14.87 -11.52
C GLY A 250 -30.02 13.48 -12.15
N ASP A 251 -28.81 13.01 -12.41
CA ASP A 251 -28.57 11.68 -12.97
C ASP A 251 -28.94 10.57 -11.98
N THR A 252 -29.14 9.37 -12.54
CA THR A 252 -29.15 8.12 -11.77
C THR A 252 -27.88 7.34 -12.11
N VAL A 253 -27.01 7.17 -11.12
CA VAL A 253 -25.71 6.50 -11.26
C VAL A 253 -25.64 5.25 -10.40
N ILE A 254 -24.96 4.21 -10.90
CA ILE A 254 -24.74 2.97 -10.16
C ILE A 254 -23.24 2.67 -10.14
N ASP A 255 -22.68 2.52 -8.93
CA ASP A 255 -21.32 2.02 -8.67
C ASP A 255 -21.42 0.58 -8.18
N LEU A 256 -21.12 -0.39 -9.04
CA LEU A 256 -21.35 -1.82 -8.77
C LEU A 256 -20.28 -2.47 -7.89
N CYS A 257 -19.08 -1.91 -7.80
CA CYS A 257 -17.98 -2.43 -6.99
C CYS A 257 -17.40 -1.29 -6.14
N ALA A 258 -18.27 -0.68 -5.33
CA ALA A 258 -18.06 0.64 -4.77
C ALA A 258 -17.05 0.70 -3.62
N ALA A 259 -16.96 -0.35 -2.80
CA ALA A 259 -16.17 -0.28 -1.57
C ALA A 259 -14.65 -0.11 -1.82
N PRO A 260 -13.99 0.75 -1.04
CA PRO A 260 -14.45 1.43 0.20
C PRO A 260 -15.22 2.75 -0.01
N GLY A 261 -15.54 3.16 -1.25
CA GLY A 261 -16.40 4.29 -1.54
C GLY A 261 -15.72 5.50 -2.20
N GLY A 262 -14.42 5.45 -2.51
CA GLY A 262 -13.71 6.61 -3.07
C GLY A 262 -14.39 7.18 -4.31
N LYS A 263 -14.60 6.36 -5.35
CA LYS A 263 -15.28 6.79 -6.59
C LYS A 263 -16.73 7.22 -6.34
N THR A 264 -17.46 6.49 -5.49
CA THR A 264 -18.81 6.86 -5.04
C THR A 264 -18.85 8.28 -4.49
N LEU A 265 -17.90 8.66 -3.61
CA LEU A 265 -17.87 9.99 -3.00
C LEU A 265 -17.61 11.09 -4.04
N LEU A 266 -16.71 10.83 -5.00
CA LEU A 266 -16.45 11.77 -6.08
C LEU A 266 -17.67 11.92 -7.01
N LEU A 267 -18.30 10.82 -7.41
CA LEU A 267 -19.53 10.85 -8.21
C LEU A 267 -20.65 11.62 -7.49
N ALA A 268 -20.82 11.39 -6.17
CA ALA A 268 -21.79 12.12 -5.36
C ALA A 268 -21.52 13.63 -5.33
N GLU A 269 -20.24 14.02 -5.30
CA GLU A 269 -19.80 15.42 -5.37
C GLU A 269 -20.16 16.04 -6.73
N GLU A 270 -19.82 15.37 -7.86
CA GLU A 270 -20.14 15.83 -9.22
C GLU A 270 -21.66 15.98 -9.44
N MET A 271 -22.46 15.11 -8.83
CA MET A 271 -23.93 15.19 -8.85
C MET A 271 -24.49 16.32 -7.96
N GLN A 272 -23.67 17.02 -7.20
CA GLN A 272 -24.06 18.18 -6.36
C GLN A 272 -25.25 17.90 -5.42
N GLY A 273 -25.35 16.69 -4.90
CA GLY A 273 -26.45 16.30 -4.01
C GLY A 273 -27.81 16.08 -4.71
N GLN A 274 -27.85 16.05 -6.03
CA GLN A 274 -29.09 15.90 -6.84
C GLN A 274 -29.08 14.58 -7.61
N GLY A 275 -30.23 13.94 -7.75
CA GLY A 275 -30.37 12.66 -8.41
C GLY A 275 -30.30 11.47 -7.44
N ALA A 276 -29.89 10.31 -7.93
CA ALA A 276 -29.76 9.09 -7.15
C ALA A 276 -28.45 8.35 -7.48
N LEU A 277 -27.65 8.04 -6.46
CA LEU A 277 -26.44 7.23 -6.59
C LEU A 277 -26.58 5.95 -5.76
N TYR A 278 -26.55 4.81 -6.45
CA TYR A 278 -26.59 3.49 -5.83
C TYR A 278 -25.20 2.90 -5.80
N SER A 279 -24.69 2.59 -4.60
CA SER A 279 -23.33 2.08 -4.41
C SER A 279 -23.38 0.67 -3.86
N CYS A 280 -22.99 -0.30 -4.67
CA CYS A 280 -23.12 -1.71 -4.39
C CYS A 280 -21.75 -2.34 -4.06
N ASP A 281 -21.74 -3.29 -3.14
CA ASP A 281 -20.63 -4.23 -2.94
C ASP A 281 -21.20 -5.56 -2.45
N VAL A 282 -20.56 -6.68 -2.81
CA VAL A 282 -21.01 -8.02 -2.45
C VAL A 282 -20.87 -8.33 -0.95
N ALA A 283 -19.98 -7.62 -0.25
CA ALA A 283 -19.66 -7.90 1.15
C ALA A 283 -20.23 -6.82 2.09
N GLU A 284 -21.14 -7.20 2.98
CA GLU A 284 -21.82 -6.28 3.91
C GLU A 284 -20.86 -5.45 4.77
N HIS A 285 -19.76 -6.06 5.25
CA HIS A 285 -18.75 -5.31 6.01
C HIS A 285 -18.08 -4.21 5.19
N ARG A 286 -17.96 -4.38 3.87
CA ARG A 286 -17.44 -3.37 2.95
C ARG A 286 -18.47 -2.30 2.63
N VAL A 287 -19.75 -2.67 2.52
CA VAL A 287 -20.86 -1.72 2.40
C VAL A 287 -20.93 -0.80 3.61
N GLY A 288 -20.62 -1.33 4.82
CA GLY A 288 -20.48 -0.52 6.02
C GLY A 288 -19.44 0.60 5.91
N LEU A 289 -18.33 0.37 5.17
CA LEU A 289 -17.33 1.41 4.91
C LEU A 289 -17.89 2.52 4.01
N ILE A 290 -18.66 2.15 2.99
CA ILE A 290 -19.33 3.13 2.10
C ILE A 290 -20.28 3.99 2.90
N ARG A 291 -21.18 3.38 3.71
CA ARG A 291 -22.16 4.11 4.56
C ARG A 291 -21.47 5.13 5.47
N SER A 292 -20.42 4.69 6.18
CA SER A 292 -19.66 5.57 7.06
C SER A 292 -18.98 6.73 6.32
N ALA A 293 -18.46 6.47 5.12
CA ALA A 293 -17.81 7.50 4.31
C ALA A 293 -18.85 8.51 3.77
N VAL A 294 -19.98 8.04 3.27
CA VAL A 294 -21.09 8.86 2.76
C VAL A 294 -21.66 9.76 3.85
N GLU A 295 -21.91 9.21 5.05
CA GLU A 295 -22.37 9.96 6.22
C GLU A 295 -21.37 11.05 6.62
N ARG A 296 -20.09 10.71 6.74
CA ARG A 296 -19.02 11.65 7.07
C ARG A 296 -18.90 12.80 6.06
N MET A 297 -19.04 12.50 4.77
CA MET A 297 -18.96 13.52 3.70
C MET A 297 -20.24 14.33 3.55
N GLY A 298 -21.40 13.84 4.03
CA GLY A 298 -22.67 14.53 4.00
C GLY A 298 -23.48 14.33 2.72
N PHE A 299 -23.32 13.18 2.02
CA PHE A 299 -24.00 12.92 0.74
C PHE A 299 -25.30 12.14 0.92
N ALA A 300 -26.41 12.81 1.21
CA ALA A 300 -27.70 12.19 1.52
C ALA A 300 -28.38 11.46 0.33
N HIS A 301 -27.95 11.72 -0.90
CA HIS A 301 -28.52 11.13 -2.14
C HIS A 301 -27.84 9.81 -2.55
N VAL A 302 -26.92 9.30 -1.72
CA VAL A 302 -26.23 8.02 -1.93
C VAL A 302 -26.89 6.92 -1.14
N THR A 303 -27.25 5.83 -1.82
CA THR A 303 -27.78 4.60 -1.21
C THR A 303 -26.78 3.48 -1.33
N ALA A 304 -26.26 3.00 -0.20
CA ALA A 304 -25.30 1.89 -0.17
C ALA A 304 -26.03 0.54 0.05
N LEU A 305 -25.83 -0.38 -0.88
CA LEU A 305 -26.52 -1.67 -0.95
C LEU A 305 -25.53 -2.84 -0.94
N CYS A 306 -25.85 -3.88 -0.19
CA CYS A 306 -25.18 -5.18 -0.31
C CYS A 306 -25.84 -5.95 -1.44
N ASN A 307 -25.17 -6.06 -2.57
CA ASN A 307 -25.72 -6.71 -3.76
C ASN A 307 -24.60 -7.33 -4.61
N ASP A 308 -24.91 -8.47 -5.23
CA ASP A 308 -24.06 -9.09 -6.23
C ASP A 308 -24.37 -8.46 -7.59
N ALA A 309 -23.34 -8.05 -8.30
CA ALA A 309 -23.43 -7.42 -9.61
C ALA A 309 -23.47 -8.42 -10.79
N THR A 310 -23.40 -9.73 -10.49
CA THR A 310 -23.43 -10.82 -11.50
C THR A 310 -24.81 -11.42 -11.70
#